data_9ce98af58550094319d3b39320b2053c
#
_entry.id   9ce98af58550094319d3b39320b2053c
#
_cell.length_a   1.000
_cell.length_b   1.000
_cell.length_c   1.000
_cell.angle_alpha   90.00
_cell.angle_beta   90.00
_cell.angle_gamma   90.00
#
_symmetry.space_group_name_H-M   'P 1'
#
loop_
_entity.id
_entity.type
_entity.pdbx_description
1 polymer ?
#
loop_
_entity_poly.entity_id
_entity_poly.type
_entity_poly.pdbx_seq_one_letter_code
_entity_poly.pdbx_strand_id
1 'polypeptide(L)'
;MISRNGMSLRGRLAAIAGLTLFLVLAGTAIASAVWTAATSTTGTVSAAATSLTIAGTNSLTTQYKFAGAASNSPTIVRTTVVANTGTAPLSYTLSVSGVTGNALAPQVTLTLWTMAGTCLAGPGAGSTTGTLAVPPPLPSAALSAAPGVIFTLCASTRLNSTIPASQGMSVTPTLTITGTVGSNWTASTSDAAFTQSVYQMINPSSLVCAQGPGKRATLSWTAPINTGSTGAVTYRVVDAANNSIVLVPFQSATTATIYAANLNGATENLLVQAKEGLYGSTSVGIPITLGQTGGPSSSVTCP
;
A
#
# COMPACT_ATOMS: atom_id res chain seq x y z
N MET A 1 -33.36 48.20 57.61
CA MET A 1 -34.28 47.09 57.25
C MET A 1 -33.94 46.67 55.83
N ILE A 2 -33.30 45.56 55.67
CA ILE A 2 -32.94 45.04 54.36
C ILE A 2 -33.86 43.81 54.12
N SER A 3 -34.81 43.99 53.16
CA SER A 3 -35.72 42.93 52.71
C SER A 3 -34.95 41.87 51.95
N ARG A 4 -34.86 40.65 52.50
CA ARG A 4 -34.36 39.46 51.81
C ARG A 4 -35.51 38.88 50.95
N ASN A 5 -35.59 39.21 49.70
CA ASN A 5 -36.46 38.49 48.74
C ASN A 5 -35.88 37.07 48.51
N GLY A 6 -36.38 36.12 49.28
CA GLY A 6 -36.06 34.70 49.07
C GLY A 6 -36.80 34.20 47.83
N MET A 7 -36.03 33.82 46.82
CA MET A 7 -36.58 33.16 45.64
C MET A 7 -37.27 31.85 46.06
N SER A 8 -38.53 31.66 45.62
CA SER A 8 -39.32 30.52 46.01
C SER A 8 -38.67 29.21 45.54
N LEU A 9 -38.90 28.11 46.27
CA LEU A 9 -38.37 26.79 45.93
C LEU A 9 -38.63 26.37 44.49
N ARG A 10 -39.79 26.76 43.90
CA ARG A 10 -40.15 26.52 42.52
C ARG A 10 -39.24 27.28 41.55
N GLY A 11 -38.84 28.49 41.86
CA GLY A 11 -37.90 29.27 41.03
C GLY A 11 -36.48 28.66 41.00
N ARG A 12 -36.04 28.08 42.13
CA ARG A 12 -34.74 27.39 42.18
C ARG A 12 -34.74 26.09 41.41
N LEU A 13 -35.83 25.31 41.43
CA LEU A 13 -35.97 24.08 40.63
C LEU A 13 -36.06 24.34 39.14
N ALA A 14 -36.74 25.42 38.73
CA ALA A 14 -36.82 25.83 37.33
C ALA A 14 -35.45 26.30 36.79
N ALA A 15 -34.65 27.01 37.61
CA ALA A 15 -33.30 27.42 37.19
C ALA A 15 -32.32 26.25 37.07
N ILE A 16 -32.42 25.26 37.94
CA ILE A 16 -31.58 24.03 37.87
C ILE A 16 -31.97 23.19 36.65
N ALA A 17 -33.28 23.03 36.37
CA ALA A 17 -33.77 22.27 35.21
C ALA A 17 -33.39 22.97 33.88
N GLY A 18 -33.42 24.31 33.82
CA GLY A 18 -32.97 25.07 32.67
C GLY A 18 -31.48 24.95 32.39
N LEU A 19 -30.65 24.93 33.44
CA LEU A 19 -29.20 24.79 33.30
C LEU A 19 -28.80 23.38 32.84
N THR A 20 -29.49 22.34 33.36
CA THR A 20 -29.24 20.97 32.91
C THR A 20 -29.68 20.73 31.47
N LEU A 21 -30.79 21.27 31.03
CA LEU A 21 -31.25 21.16 29.65
C LEU A 21 -30.31 21.90 28.68
N PHE A 22 -29.77 23.05 29.07
CA PHE A 22 -28.82 23.80 28.25
C PHE A 22 -27.47 23.02 28.09
N LEU A 23 -27.01 22.36 29.14
CA LEU A 23 -25.80 21.52 29.11
C LEU A 23 -25.97 20.26 28.25
N VAL A 24 -27.17 19.67 28.19
CA VAL A 24 -27.44 18.49 27.36
C VAL A 24 -27.60 18.86 25.88
N LEU A 25 -28.18 20.02 25.55
CA LEU A 25 -28.35 20.47 24.16
C LEU A 25 -27.08 21.03 23.51
N ALA A 26 -26.11 21.50 24.29
CA ALA A 26 -24.80 21.95 23.79
C ALA A 26 -23.81 20.80 23.49
N GLY A 27 -24.16 19.55 23.82
CA GLY A 27 -23.24 18.40 23.81
C GLY A 27 -23.06 17.68 22.48
N THR A 28 -23.57 18.20 21.35
CA THR A 28 -23.46 17.49 20.06
C THR A 28 -22.64 18.17 18.98
N ALA A 29 -22.00 19.29 19.31
CA ALA A 29 -21.09 19.94 18.37
C ALA A 29 -19.85 20.43 19.11
N ILE A 30 -18.71 19.78 18.86
CA ILE A 30 -17.36 20.16 19.32
C ILE A 30 -17.21 20.16 20.84
N ALA A 31 -16.65 19.11 21.41
CA ALA A 31 -16.34 19.01 22.86
C ALA A 31 -15.32 20.07 23.27
N SER A 32 -15.78 21.28 23.53
CA SER A 32 -15.06 22.29 24.30
C SER A 32 -15.41 22.08 25.75
N ALA A 33 -14.53 21.48 26.57
CA ALA A 33 -14.73 21.44 28.02
C ALA A 33 -14.58 22.85 28.57
N VAL A 34 -15.71 23.48 28.92
CA VAL A 34 -15.70 24.77 29.64
C VAL A 34 -15.57 24.46 31.11
N TRP A 35 -14.39 24.72 31.70
CA TRP A 35 -14.20 24.71 33.12
C TRP A 35 -14.61 26.08 33.69
N THR A 36 -15.72 26.13 34.39
CA THR A 36 -16.08 27.33 35.18
C THR A 36 -15.50 27.19 36.60
N ALA A 37 -14.39 27.87 36.91
CA ALA A 37 -13.92 28.04 38.26
C ALA A 37 -14.62 29.25 38.84
N ALA A 38 -15.45 29.05 39.87
CA ALA A 38 -16.08 30.12 40.62
C ALA A 38 -15.15 30.62 41.70
N THR A 39 -14.12 31.41 41.36
CA THR A 39 -13.39 32.29 42.24
C THR A 39 -13.21 33.64 41.56
N SER A 40 -13.42 34.71 42.31
CA SER A 40 -13.41 36.09 41.83
C SER A 40 -12.01 36.63 41.59
N THR A 41 -11.20 35.93 40.83
CA THR A 41 -9.97 36.42 40.24
C THR A 41 -10.13 36.48 38.77
N THR A 42 -9.86 37.62 38.16
CA THR A 42 -9.86 37.83 36.71
C THR A 42 -8.77 36.96 36.06
N GLY A 43 -9.05 35.68 35.89
CA GLY A 43 -8.20 34.76 35.14
C GLY A 43 -8.90 34.46 33.82
N THR A 44 -8.24 34.68 32.70
CA THR A 44 -8.69 34.18 31.41
C THR A 44 -8.50 32.67 31.37
N VAL A 45 -9.57 31.89 31.40
CA VAL A 45 -9.53 30.44 31.16
C VAL A 45 -9.63 30.25 29.68
N SER A 46 -8.54 29.82 29.04
CA SER A 46 -8.57 29.36 27.64
C SER A 46 -8.64 27.84 27.62
N ALA A 47 -9.62 27.29 26.92
CA ALA A 47 -9.65 25.84 26.68
C ALA A 47 -8.49 25.43 25.77
N ALA A 48 -7.78 24.35 26.13
CA ALA A 48 -6.78 23.78 25.26
C ALA A 48 -7.47 23.19 24.00
N ALA A 49 -6.98 23.57 22.84
CA ALA A 49 -7.44 22.99 21.57
C ALA A 49 -6.38 21.99 21.09
N THR A 50 -6.84 20.84 20.63
CA THR A 50 -6.01 19.87 19.90
C THR A 50 -6.24 20.03 18.41
N SER A 51 -5.18 20.30 17.66
CA SER A 51 -5.22 20.38 16.21
C SER A 51 -3.89 19.90 15.62
N LEU A 52 -4.00 19.21 14.49
CA LEU A 52 -2.88 18.60 13.81
C LEU A 52 -3.08 18.75 12.31
N THR A 53 -2.04 19.16 11.61
CA THR A 53 -2.05 19.20 10.14
C THR A 53 -0.92 18.36 9.59
N ILE A 54 -1.16 17.77 8.42
CA ILE A 54 -0.17 17.04 7.64
C ILE A 54 -0.16 17.62 6.22
N ALA A 55 1.01 17.90 5.72
CA ALA A 55 1.21 18.30 4.34
C ALA A 55 2.46 17.59 3.82
N GLY A 56 2.43 17.14 2.58
CA GLY A 56 3.55 16.38 2.04
C GLY A 56 3.83 16.68 0.58
N THR A 57 5.10 16.56 0.22
CA THR A 57 5.58 16.58 -1.16
C THR A 57 6.03 15.18 -1.54
N ASN A 58 5.84 14.83 -2.80
CA ASN A 58 6.08 13.50 -3.36
C ASN A 58 5.08 12.44 -2.85
N SER A 59 4.81 11.47 -3.65
CA SER A 59 3.97 10.33 -3.30
C SER A 59 4.84 9.11 -3.06
N LEU A 60 4.45 8.26 -2.10
CA LEU A 60 5.02 6.92 -1.98
C LEU A 60 4.47 5.96 -3.04
N THR A 61 3.55 6.40 -3.91
CA THR A 61 3.04 5.57 -5.00
C THR A 61 4.18 5.12 -5.90
N THR A 62 4.32 3.80 -6.06
CA THR A 62 5.37 3.22 -6.91
C THR A 62 4.99 1.84 -7.43
N GLN A 63 5.60 1.48 -8.55
CA GLN A 63 5.61 0.13 -9.05
C GLN A 63 7.03 -0.44 -8.93
N TYR A 64 7.19 -1.45 -8.10
CA TYR A 64 8.45 -2.18 -7.97
C TYR A 64 8.67 -3.05 -9.20
N LYS A 65 9.77 -2.80 -9.88
CA LYS A 65 10.24 -3.63 -11.00
C LYS A 65 11.27 -4.60 -10.46
N PHE A 66 11.01 -5.85 -10.64
CA PHE A 66 11.73 -6.91 -9.97
C PHE A 66 12.99 -7.28 -10.76
N ALA A 67 14.14 -6.94 -10.25
CA ALA A 67 15.44 -7.23 -10.88
C ALA A 67 16.23 -8.35 -10.16
N GLY A 68 15.56 -9.23 -9.45
CA GLY A 68 16.19 -10.38 -8.82
C GLY A 68 16.77 -10.15 -7.43
N ALA A 69 17.42 -9.05 -7.15
CA ALA A 69 18.00 -8.74 -5.84
C ALA A 69 17.22 -7.64 -5.11
N ALA A 70 16.94 -7.83 -3.80
CA ALA A 70 16.28 -6.83 -2.97
C ALA A 70 16.99 -5.45 -2.99
N SER A 71 18.32 -5.45 -3.21
CA SER A 71 19.12 -4.24 -3.37
C SER A 71 18.73 -3.37 -4.57
N ASN A 72 18.09 -3.97 -5.58
CA ASN A 72 17.69 -3.28 -6.81
C ASN A 72 16.25 -2.76 -6.78
N SER A 73 15.51 -3.02 -5.70
CA SER A 73 14.17 -2.45 -5.51
C SER A 73 14.28 -0.96 -5.27
N PRO A 74 13.55 -0.11 -5.99
CA PRO A 74 13.62 1.32 -5.78
C PRO A 74 13.18 1.68 -4.35
N THR A 75 13.92 2.56 -3.71
CA THR A 75 13.51 3.18 -2.45
C THR A 75 12.85 4.51 -2.80
N ILE A 76 11.56 4.61 -2.54
CA ILE A 76 10.80 5.84 -2.76
C ILE A 76 10.75 6.61 -1.45
N VAL A 77 11.08 7.88 -1.50
CA VAL A 77 11.16 8.76 -0.32
C VAL A 77 10.11 9.85 -0.43
N ARG A 78 9.38 10.06 0.65
CA ARG A 78 8.39 11.12 0.81
C ARG A 78 8.78 12.03 1.97
N THR A 79 8.51 13.32 1.79
CA THR A 79 8.58 14.35 2.83
C THR A 79 7.17 14.65 3.33
N THR A 80 6.96 14.55 4.61
CA THR A 80 5.68 14.88 5.26
C THR A 80 5.95 15.89 6.38
N VAL A 81 5.31 17.03 6.30
CA VAL A 81 5.39 18.08 7.35
C VAL A 81 4.24 17.87 8.31
N VAL A 82 4.55 17.73 9.59
CA VAL A 82 3.60 17.57 10.69
C VAL A 82 3.67 18.80 11.56
N ALA A 83 2.54 19.45 11.79
CA ALA A 83 2.46 20.66 12.61
C ALA A 83 1.44 20.47 13.74
N ASN A 84 1.86 20.77 14.98
CA ASN A 84 0.93 20.96 16.08
C ASN A 84 0.36 22.38 16.01
N THR A 85 -0.83 22.54 15.47
CA THR A 85 -1.52 23.83 15.36
C THR A 85 -2.46 24.10 16.55
N GLY A 86 -2.49 23.20 17.53
CA GLY A 86 -3.24 23.35 18.78
C GLY A 86 -2.53 24.20 19.80
N THR A 87 -3.12 24.30 21.00
CA THR A 87 -2.60 25.07 22.14
C THR A 87 -2.02 24.18 23.24
N ALA A 88 -2.04 22.86 23.07
CA ALA A 88 -1.49 21.88 24.01
C ALA A 88 -0.37 21.05 23.36
N PRO A 89 0.63 20.56 24.14
CA PRO A 89 1.59 19.60 23.66
C PRO A 89 0.89 18.30 23.24
N LEU A 90 1.27 17.75 22.08
CA LEU A 90 0.72 16.49 21.54
C LEU A 90 1.79 15.38 21.62
N SER A 91 1.34 14.19 22.03
CA SER A 91 2.09 12.94 21.82
C SER A 91 1.54 12.23 20.59
N TYR A 92 2.42 11.74 19.73
CA TYR A 92 2.03 11.22 18.42
C TYR A 92 2.14 9.71 18.31
N THR A 93 1.21 9.13 17.59
CA THR A 93 1.24 7.73 17.11
C THR A 93 0.97 7.67 15.62
N LEU A 94 1.49 6.62 14.96
CA LEU A 94 1.24 6.33 13.55
C LEU A 94 0.40 5.08 13.45
N SER A 95 -0.57 5.09 12.54
CA SER A 95 -1.29 3.92 12.09
C SER A 95 -1.30 3.84 10.57
N VAL A 96 -1.45 2.63 10.04
CA VAL A 96 -1.57 2.36 8.60
C VAL A 96 -2.86 1.59 8.38
N SER A 97 -3.71 2.09 7.51
CA SER A 97 -4.96 1.44 7.09
C SER A 97 -4.89 0.99 5.63
N GLY A 98 -5.88 0.20 5.17
CA GLY A 98 -5.92 -0.32 3.80
C GLY A 98 -4.97 -1.49 3.53
N VAL A 99 -4.42 -2.12 4.58
CA VAL A 99 -3.40 -3.18 4.46
C VAL A 99 -3.86 -4.55 4.99
N THR A 100 -4.97 -4.61 5.69
CA THR A 100 -5.47 -5.83 6.33
C THR A 100 -5.76 -6.94 5.31
N GLY A 101 -5.21 -8.12 5.52
CA GLY A 101 -5.38 -9.27 4.64
C GLY A 101 -4.65 -9.17 3.30
N ASN A 102 -3.90 -8.10 3.05
CA ASN A 102 -3.15 -7.92 1.81
C ASN A 102 -1.79 -8.61 1.87
N ALA A 103 -1.53 -9.54 0.92
CA ALA A 103 -0.31 -10.34 0.90
C ALA A 103 0.95 -9.52 0.55
N LEU A 104 0.83 -8.36 -0.12
CA LEU A 104 1.96 -7.49 -0.42
C LEU A 104 2.38 -6.64 0.78
N ALA A 105 1.45 -6.29 1.67
CA ALA A 105 1.74 -5.39 2.79
C ALA A 105 2.90 -5.84 3.70
N PRO A 106 3.05 -7.13 4.08
CA PRO A 106 4.21 -7.60 4.85
C PRO A 106 5.51 -7.64 4.05
N GLN A 107 5.44 -7.58 2.71
CA GLN A 107 6.61 -7.63 1.83
C GLN A 107 7.19 -6.24 1.54
N VAL A 108 6.49 -5.17 1.90
CA VAL A 108 6.97 -3.80 1.72
C VAL A 108 7.46 -3.25 3.06
N THR A 109 8.76 -2.98 3.12
CA THR A 109 9.37 -2.26 4.26
C THR A 109 8.93 -0.81 4.24
N LEU A 110 8.52 -0.30 5.38
CA LEU A 110 8.32 1.11 5.68
C LEU A 110 9.42 1.56 6.65
N THR A 111 10.18 2.57 6.28
CA THR A 111 11.19 3.19 7.14
C THR A 111 10.84 4.66 7.36
N LEU A 112 10.91 5.10 8.61
CA LEU A 112 10.60 6.46 9.04
C LEU A 112 11.81 7.09 9.70
N TRP A 113 12.02 8.38 9.48
CA TRP A 113 13.03 9.20 10.20
C TRP A 113 12.60 10.66 10.20
N THR A 114 13.23 11.46 11.05
CA THR A 114 13.04 12.92 11.04
C THR A 114 14.23 13.61 10.39
N MET A 115 13.99 14.71 9.71
CA MET A 115 15.02 15.53 9.09
C MET A 115 14.63 17.01 9.12
N ALA A 116 15.62 17.88 9.11
CA ALA A 116 15.39 19.31 8.86
C ALA A 116 15.27 19.55 7.36
N GLY A 117 14.14 20.09 6.92
CA GLY A 117 13.88 20.37 5.50
C GLY A 117 13.38 19.17 4.70
N THR A 118 13.74 19.10 3.43
CA THR A 118 13.24 18.07 2.48
C THR A 118 14.01 16.76 2.62
N CYS A 119 13.30 15.66 2.55
CA CYS A 119 13.87 14.30 2.61
C CYS A 119 14.54 13.92 1.28
N LEU A 120 15.83 14.14 1.16
CA LEU A 120 16.60 13.91 -0.07
C LEU A 120 17.46 12.64 -0.04
N ALA A 121 17.75 12.11 1.14
CA ALA A 121 18.65 10.97 1.32
C ALA A 121 17.92 9.79 1.98
N GLY A 122 18.58 8.63 2.00
CA GLY A 122 18.11 7.46 2.74
C GLY A 122 18.01 7.70 4.24
N PRO A 123 17.53 6.70 4.98
CA PRO A 123 17.25 6.83 6.41
C PRO A 123 18.50 7.25 7.17
N GLY A 124 18.33 8.29 8.02
CA GLY A 124 19.35 8.81 8.91
C GLY A 124 19.41 8.10 10.27
N ALA A 125 20.24 8.59 11.16
CA ALA A 125 20.30 8.12 12.55
C ALA A 125 18.93 8.27 13.23
N GLY A 126 18.53 7.30 14.07
CA GLY A 126 17.25 7.31 14.76
C GLY A 126 16.07 6.89 13.89
N SER A 127 16.31 6.36 12.69
CA SER A 127 15.24 5.78 11.86
C SER A 127 14.62 4.56 12.52
N THR A 128 13.32 4.36 12.26
CA THR A 128 12.55 3.19 12.68
C THR A 128 12.11 2.43 11.43
N THR A 129 12.09 1.11 11.51
CA THR A 129 11.78 0.25 10.34
C THR A 129 10.78 -0.83 10.74
N GLY A 130 9.79 -1.05 9.88
CA GLY A 130 8.80 -2.10 9.97
C GLY A 130 8.29 -2.46 8.58
N THR A 131 7.07 -2.95 8.48
CA THR A 131 6.41 -3.22 7.20
C THR A 131 5.11 -2.42 7.10
N LEU A 132 4.47 -2.40 5.93
CA LEU A 132 3.14 -1.80 5.84
C LEU A 132 2.10 -2.56 6.67
N ALA A 133 2.24 -3.89 6.82
CA ALA A 133 1.34 -4.71 7.64
C ALA A 133 1.58 -4.51 9.15
N VAL A 134 2.84 -4.25 9.55
CA VAL A 134 3.24 -3.97 10.93
C VAL A 134 4.10 -2.70 10.88
N PRO A 135 3.46 -1.52 10.92
CA PRO A 135 4.16 -0.25 10.77
C PRO A 135 5.14 -0.01 11.92
N PRO A 136 6.27 0.64 11.65
CA PRO A 136 7.23 0.97 12.69
C PRO A 136 6.65 2.04 13.63
N PRO A 137 7.14 2.14 14.86
CA PRO A 137 6.86 3.30 15.72
C PRO A 137 7.42 4.57 15.07
N LEU A 138 6.88 5.73 15.45
CA LEU A 138 7.49 7.01 15.06
C LEU A 138 8.90 7.14 15.62
N PRO A 139 9.83 7.79 14.90
CA PRO A 139 11.14 8.15 15.42
C PRO A 139 11.02 8.95 16.72
N SER A 140 11.98 8.80 17.66
CA SER A 140 11.92 9.43 18.96
C SER A 140 11.73 10.96 18.90
N ALA A 141 12.32 11.62 17.91
CA ALA A 141 12.17 13.07 17.69
C ALA A 141 10.78 13.47 17.14
N ALA A 142 9.95 12.51 16.72
CA ALA A 142 8.59 12.73 16.23
C ALA A 142 7.52 12.24 17.21
N LEU A 143 7.88 11.82 18.42
CA LEU A 143 6.92 11.30 19.40
C LEU A 143 6.10 12.39 20.09
N SER A 144 6.57 13.64 20.10
CA SER A 144 5.83 14.74 20.70
C SER A 144 6.22 16.08 20.09
N ALA A 145 5.28 17.04 20.13
CA ALA A 145 5.56 18.43 19.77
C ALA A 145 4.77 19.39 20.65
N ALA A 146 5.43 20.46 21.09
CA ALA A 146 4.79 21.59 21.75
C ALA A 146 3.89 22.36 20.78
N PRO A 147 2.96 23.21 21.26
CA PRO A 147 2.17 24.10 20.43
C PRO A 147 3.03 24.91 19.45
N GLY A 148 2.59 24.99 18.21
CA GLY A 148 3.28 25.72 17.14
C GLY A 148 4.53 25.03 16.58
N VAL A 149 4.95 23.89 17.14
CA VAL A 149 6.12 23.16 16.64
C VAL A 149 5.76 22.38 15.37
N ILE A 150 6.65 22.47 14.40
CA ILE A 150 6.59 21.78 13.12
C ILE A 150 7.80 20.84 13.03
N PHE A 151 7.58 19.61 12.59
CA PHE A 151 8.68 18.70 12.26
C PHE A 151 8.46 18.05 10.90
N THR A 152 9.55 17.66 10.26
CA THR A 152 9.51 16.92 9.00
C THR A 152 9.69 15.44 9.28
N LEU A 153 8.68 14.66 8.92
CA LEU A 153 8.73 13.21 8.92
C LEU A 153 9.04 12.72 7.52
N CYS A 154 10.10 11.96 7.39
CA CYS A 154 10.49 11.29 6.17
C CYS A 154 9.99 9.84 6.22
N ALA A 155 9.44 9.39 5.11
CA ALA A 155 9.02 8.01 4.93
C ALA A 155 9.62 7.44 3.65
N SER A 156 10.07 6.21 3.70
CA SER A 156 10.48 5.48 2.50
C SER A 156 9.88 4.08 2.48
N THR A 157 9.62 3.60 1.26
CA THR A 157 9.14 2.25 1.03
C THR A 157 10.10 1.48 0.14
N ARG A 158 10.25 0.19 0.42
CA ARG A 158 11.09 -0.73 -0.34
C ARG A 158 10.47 -2.12 -0.33
N LEU A 159 10.50 -2.80 -1.47
CA LEU A 159 10.12 -4.22 -1.53
C LEU A 159 11.23 -5.08 -0.90
N ASN A 160 10.89 -5.94 0.07
CA ASN A 160 11.85 -6.76 0.82
C ASN A 160 12.38 -7.96 0.05
N SER A 161 11.69 -8.35 -0.99
CA SER A 161 11.82 -9.70 -1.48
C SER A 161 12.03 -9.75 -2.99
N THR A 162 12.84 -10.73 -3.40
CA THR A 162 12.99 -11.21 -4.77
C THR A 162 11.87 -12.18 -5.17
N ILE A 163 10.74 -12.22 -4.47
CA ILE A 163 9.78 -13.31 -4.56
C ILE A 163 8.92 -13.16 -5.81
N PRO A 164 8.99 -14.12 -6.76
CA PRO A 164 8.06 -14.19 -7.90
C PRO A 164 6.58 -14.17 -7.49
N ALA A 165 6.27 -14.67 -6.30
CA ALA A 165 4.93 -14.72 -5.75
C ALA A 165 4.25 -13.36 -5.54
N SER A 166 5.00 -12.27 -5.46
CA SER A 166 4.44 -10.91 -5.30
C SER A 166 4.11 -10.20 -6.61
N GLN A 167 4.44 -10.80 -7.76
CA GLN A 167 4.20 -10.18 -9.06
C GLN A 167 2.70 -9.96 -9.30
N GLY A 168 2.37 -8.79 -9.83
CA GLY A 168 0.99 -8.38 -10.08
C GLY A 168 0.20 -7.97 -8.84
N MET A 169 0.78 -8.10 -7.63
CA MET A 169 0.12 -7.68 -6.40
C MET A 169 0.17 -6.16 -6.24
N SER A 170 -0.82 -5.63 -5.55
CA SER A 170 -0.87 -4.22 -5.17
C SER A 170 -1.49 -4.04 -3.79
N VAL A 171 -1.15 -2.94 -3.12
CA VAL A 171 -1.72 -2.49 -1.86
C VAL A 171 -1.84 -0.97 -1.88
N THR A 172 -2.92 -0.43 -1.29
CA THR A 172 -3.17 1.01 -1.24
C THR A 172 -3.32 1.45 0.21
N PRO A 173 -2.20 1.68 0.91
CA PRO A 173 -2.21 2.12 2.30
C PRO A 173 -2.50 3.60 2.44
N THR A 174 -3.01 3.97 3.63
CA THR A 174 -3.13 5.35 4.11
C THR A 174 -2.40 5.47 5.44
N LEU A 175 -1.51 6.44 5.56
CA LEU A 175 -0.82 6.78 6.81
C LEU A 175 -1.67 7.78 7.59
N THR A 176 -1.92 7.50 8.86
CA THR A 176 -2.64 8.38 9.78
C THR A 176 -1.78 8.68 10.98
N ILE A 177 -1.58 9.96 11.28
CA ILE A 177 -0.93 10.42 12.50
C ILE A 177 -2.01 10.89 13.47
N THR A 178 -1.97 10.38 14.69
CA THR A 178 -2.86 10.77 15.78
C THR A 178 -2.04 11.43 16.86
N GLY A 179 -2.38 12.67 17.18
CA GLY A 179 -1.86 13.42 18.30
C GLY A 179 -2.80 13.31 19.51
N THR A 180 -2.25 13.09 20.70
CA THR A 180 -3.02 12.95 21.94
C THR A 180 -2.51 13.87 23.02
N VAL A 181 -3.43 14.39 23.86
CA VAL A 181 -3.14 15.08 25.12
C VAL A 181 -3.77 14.27 26.25
N GLY A 182 -2.94 13.73 27.13
CA GLY A 182 -3.41 12.79 28.15
C GLY A 182 -4.07 11.55 27.52
N SER A 183 -5.16 11.06 28.12
CA SER A 183 -5.88 9.87 27.66
C SER A 183 -7.13 10.19 26.83
N ASN A 184 -7.62 11.43 26.80
CA ASN A 184 -8.99 11.74 26.38
C ASN A 184 -9.09 12.69 25.19
N TRP A 185 -8.03 13.40 24.85
CA TRP A 185 -8.03 14.42 23.80
C TRP A 185 -7.19 13.96 22.61
N THR A 186 -7.83 13.83 21.47
CA THR A 186 -7.16 13.36 20.25
C THR A 186 -7.43 14.28 19.07
N ALA A 187 -6.43 14.43 18.22
CA ALA A 187 -6.56 14.99 16.88
C ALA A 187 -5.89 14.03 15.90
N SER A 188 -6.55 13.69 14.82
CA SER A 188 -6.00 12.79 13.80
C SER A 188 -6.00 13.46 12.44
N THR A 189 -4.99 13.20 11.66
CA THR A 189 -4.92 13.59 10.26
C THR A 189 -4.34 12.46 9.43
N SER A 190 -4.92 12.25 8.26
CA SER A 190 -4.49 11.22 7.32
C SER A 190 -3.85 11.85 6.11
N ASP A 191 -2.84 11.19 5.61
CA ASP A 191 -2.26 11.52 4.32
C ASP A 191 -3.11 10.94 3.17
N ALA A 192 -2.88 11.40 1.94
CA ALA A 192 -3.48 10.76 0.77
C ALA A 192 -3.02 9.31 0.67
N ALA A 193 -3.94 8.42 0.31
CA ALA A 193 -3.61 7.04 0.02
C ALA A 193 -2.59 6.96 -1.12
N PHE A 194 -1.67 6.01 -1.03
CA PHE A 194 -0.66 5.76 -2.06
C PHE A 194 -0.66 4.30 -2.46
N THR A 195 -0.36 4.02 -3.74
CA THR A 195 -0.37 2.66 -4.25
C THR A 195 1.05 2.10 -4.33
N GLN A 196 1.24 0.93 -3.75
CA GLN A 196 2.43 0.11 -3.91
C GLN A 196 2.04 -1.10 -4.76
N SER A 197 2.73 -1.32 -5.87
CA SER A 197 2.46 -2.44 -6.76
C SER A 197 3.75 -3.12 -7.22
N VAL A 198 3.66 -4.37 -7.58
CA VAL A 198 4.77 -5.14 -8.15
C VAL A 198 4.49 -5.40 -9.61
N TYR A 199 5.45 -5.06 -10.45
CA TYR A 199 5.36 -5.30 -11.88
C TYR A 199 5.18 -6.78 -12.18
N GLN A 200 4.32 -7.07 -13.15
CA GLN A 200 4.16 -8.39 -13.74
C GLN A 200 4.26 -8.25 -15.25
N MET A 201 4.98 -9.17 -15.88
CA MET A 201 5.02 -9.28 -17.33
C MET A 201 3.62 -9.59 -17.86
N ILE A 202 3.15 -8.84 -18.85
CA ILE A 202 1.89 -9.13 -19.52
C ILE A 202 2.05 -10.33 -20.47
N ASN A 203 0.94 -11.00 -20.76
CA ASN A 203 0.95 -12.17 -21.64
C ASN A 203 1.32 -11.78 -23.07
N PRO A 204 1.93 -12.69 -23.84
CA PRO A 204 1.88 -12.65 -25.30
C PRO A 204 0.43 -12.55 -25.78
N SER A 205 0.22 -12.15 -27.00
CA SER A 205 -1.12 -12.05 -27.60
C SER A 205 -1.19 -12.76 -28.97
N SER A 206 -2.38 -12.87 -29.52
CA SER A 206 -2.59 -13.41 -30.88
C SER A 206 -1.91 -14.76 -31.10
N LEU A 207 -2.12 -15.71 -30.14
CA LEU A 207 -1.56 -17.05 -30.27
C LEU A 207 -2.29 -17.81 -31.38
N VAL A 208 -1.52 -18.26 -32.36
CA VAL A 208 -1.99 -19.03 -33.52
C VAL A 208 -1.26 -20.36 -33.55
N CYS A 209 -1.99 -21.40 -33.88
CA CYS A 209 -1.46 -22.73 -34.16
C CYS A 209 -1.57 -23.02 -35.66
N ALA A 210 -0.48 -23.45 -36.24
CA ALA A 210 -0.45 -23.95 -37.65
C ALA A 210 0.05 -25.40 -37.66
N GLN A 211 -0.73 -26.28 -38.25
CA GLN A 211 -0.35 -27.67 -38.42
C GLN A 211 0.78 -27.77 -39.46
N GLY A 212 1.87 -28.39 -39.07
CA GLY A 212 3.05 -28.55 -39.92
C GLY A 212 3.23 -29.96 -40.42
N PRO A 213 4.07 -30.18 -41.45
CA PRO A 213 4.45 -31.50 -41.88
C PRO A 213 5.27 -32.23 -40.80
N GLY A 214 5.21 -33.57 -40.79
CA GLY A 214 6.07 -34.35 -39.93
C GLY A 214 5.67 -34.41 -38.46
N LYS A 215 4.38 -34.55 -38.16
CA LYS A 215 3.88 -34.84 -36.81
C LYS A 215 4.07 -33.67 -35.82
N ARG A 216 4.05 -32.44 -36.29
CA ARG A 216 4.32 -31.22 -35.49
C ARG A 216 3.27 -30.14 -35.75
N ALA A 217 3.14 -29.23 -34.76
CA ALA A 217 2.48 -27.95 -34.92
C ALA A 217 3.43 -26.82 -34.63
N THR A 218 3.25 -25.69 -35.28
CA THR A 218 3.96 -24.46 -35.01
C THR A 218 3.02 -23.51 -34.32
N LEU A 219 3.39 -23.09 -33.12
CA LEU A 219 2.76 -22.00 -32.38
C LEU A 219 3.45 -20.68 -32.76
N SER A 220 2.69 -19.64 -33.00
CA SER A 220 3.21 -18.28 -33.18
C SER A 220 2.37 -17.29 -32.36
N TRP A 221 3.00 -16.25 -31.84
CA TRP A 221 2.36 -15.24 -31.00
C TRP A 221 2.95 -13.86 -31.24
N THR A 222 2.22 -12.85 -30.80
CA THR A 222 2.68 -11.47 -30.78
C THR A 222 3.34 -11.17 -29.44
N ALA A 223 4.51 -10.53 -29.48
CA ALA A 223 5.21 -10.07 -28.29
C ALA A 223 4.35 -9.12 -27.46
N PRO A 224 4.50 -9.09 -26.11
CA PRO A 224 3.84 -8.12 -25.27
C PRO A 224 4.22 -6.69 -25.65
N ILE A 225 3.25 -5.78 -25.69
CA ILE A 225 3.48 -4.36 -26.05
C ILE A 225 4.21 -3.61 -24.92
N ASN A 226 3.90 -3.95 -23.68
CA ASN A 226 4.49 -3.32 -22.52
C ASN A 226 5.52 -4.24 -21.86
N THR A 227 6.77 -4.02 -22.18
CA THR A 227 7.91 -4.78 -21.64
C THR A 227 8.55 -4.10 -20.43
N GLY A 228 7.94 -3.05 -19.88
CA GLY A 228 8.39 -2.37 -18.64
C GLY A 228 9.79 -1.79 -18.67
N SER A 229 10.70 -2.25 -19.54
CA SER A 229 12.06 -1.76 -19.66
C SER A 229 12.84 -2.31 -20.87
N THR A 230 14.14 -2.08 -20.82
CA THR A 230 15.14 -2.39 -21.84
C THR A 230 15.62 -3.85 -21.88
N GLY A 231 14.98 -4.76 -21.14
CA GLY A 231 15.38 -6.16 -21.12
C GLY A 231 14.86 -6.96 -22.32
N ALA A 232 15.66 -7.93 -22.77
CA ALA A 232 15.21 -8.88 -23.78
C ALA A 232 14.06 -9.76 -23.24
N VAL A 233 12.97 -9.83 -23.99
CA VAL A 233 11.87 -10.74 -23.69
C VAL A 233 12.18 -12.09 -24.28
N THR A 234 12.00 -13.13 -23.46
CA THR A 234 12.10 -14.53 -23.88
C THR A 234 10.79 -15.24 -23.61
N TYR A 235 10.53 -16.30 -24.35
CA TYR A 235 9.29 -17.05 -24.31
C TYR A 235 9.55 -18.52 -24.05
N ARG A 236 8.64 -19.17 -23.31
CA ARG A 236 8.64 -20.61 -23.10
C ARG A 236 7.23 -21.18 -23.30
N VAL A 237 7.17 -22.47 -23.58
CA VAL A 237 5.92 -23.24 -23.59
C VAL A 237 5.97 -24.26 -22.47
N VAL A 238 4.96 -24.25 -21.63
CA VAL A 238 4.84 -25.16 -20.48
C VAL A 238 3.48 -25.84 -20.46
N ASP A 239 3.38 -26.95 -19.72
CA ASP A 239 2.09 -27.56 -19.38
C ASP A 239 1.31 -26.62 -18.45
N ALA A 240 0.04 -26.38 -18.78
CA ALA A 240 -0.84 -25.51 -17.99
C ALA A 240 -1.18 -26.09 -16.60
N ALA A 241 -1.22 -27.40 -16.47
CA ALA A 241 -1.48 -28.07 -15.19
C ALA A 241 -0.24 -28.08 -14.29
N ASN A 242 0.96 -28.11 -14.90
CA ASN A 242 2.22 -28.12 -14.16
C ASN A 242 3.31 -27.30 -14.87
N ASN A 243 3.44 -26.03 -14.50
CA ASN A 243 4.41 -25.09 -15.09
C ASN A 243 5.88 -25.52 -14.95
N SER A 244 6.19 -26.59 -14.17
CA SER A 244 7.52 -27.19 -14.10
C SER A 244 7.83 -28.08 -15.29
N ILE A 245 6.81 -28.54 -16.02
CA ILE A 245 6.98 -29.31 -17.26
C ILE A 245 7.16 -28.31 -18.40
N VAL A 246 8.38 -28.21 -18.89
CA VAL A 246 8.76 -27.27 -19.94
C VAL A 246 8.88 -28.02 -21.26
N LEU A 247 7.96 -27.74 -22.20
CA LEU A 247 7.98 -28.31 -23.54
C LEU A 247 8.99 -27.58 -24.45
N VAL A 248 9.03 -26.26 -24.32
CA VAL A 248 10.00 -25.40 -25.03
C VAL A 248 10.67 -24.47 -24.02
N PRO A 249 11.99 -24.53 -23.84
CA PRO A 249 12.71 -23.66 -22.92
C PRO A 249 12.69 -22.20 -23.39
N PHE A 250 13.09 -21.28 -22.52
CA PHE A 250 13.12 -19.86 -22.84
C PHE A 250 13.98 -19.56 -24.09
N GLN A 251 13.36 -18.91 -25.05
CA GLN A 251 13.95 -18.47 -26.32
C GLN A 251 13.47 -17.07 -26.70
N SER A 252 14.19 -16.37 -27.56
CA SER A 252 13.80 -15.03 -28.03
C SER A 252 12.78 -15.05 -29.17
N ALA A 253 12.66 -16.18 -29.87
CA ALA A 253 11.71 -16.32 -30.98
C ALA A 253 10.25 -16.26 -30.49
N THR A 254 9.39 -15.63 -31.27
CA THR A 254 7.92 -15.60 -31.07
C THR A 254 7.20 -16.77 -31.74
N THR A 255 7.92 -17.84 -31.99
CA THR A 255 7.40 -19.08 -32.57
C THR A 255 7.99 -20.27 -31.86
N ALA A 256 7.23 -21.36 -31.73
CA ALA A 256 7.72 -22.60 -31.16
C ALA A 256 7.15 -23.80 -31.93
N THR A 257 7.94 -24.84 -32.12
CA THR A 257 7.50 -26.08 -32.71
C THR A 257 7.22 -27.10 -31.61
N ILE A 258 6.02 -27.66 -31.61
CA ILE A 258 5.58 -28.72 -30.70
C ILE A 258 5.47 -30.03 -31.51
N TYR A 259 6.16 -31.05 -31.06
CA TYR A 259 6.11 -32.38 -31.61
C TYR A 259 5.12 -33.26 -30.85
N ALA A 260 4.53 -34.25 -31.48
CA ALA A 260 3.65 -35.19 -30.81
C ALA A 260 4.32 -35.90 -29.63
N ALA A 261 5.62 -36.14 -29.73
CA ALA A 261 6.41 -36.71 -28.62
C ALA A 261 6.57 -35.81 -27.38
N ASN A 262 6.27 -34.51 -27.50
CA ASN A 262 6.29 -33.58 -26.36
C ASN A 262 4.96 -33.58 -25.56
N LEU A 263 3.91 -34.19 -26.11
CA LEU A 263 2.59 -34.22 -25.49
C LEU A 263 2.42 -35.54 -24.72
N ASN A 264 1.86 -35.44 -23.51
CA ASN A 264 1.69 -36.57 -22.59
C ASN A 264 0.33 -37.28 -22.76
N GLY A 265 -0.59 -36.73 -23.55
CA GLY A 265 -1.96 -37.24 -23.70
C GLY A 265 -2.59 -36.93 -25.05
N ALA A 266 -3.80 -37.47 -25.26
CA ALA A 266 -4.56 -37.20 -26.47
C ALA A 266 -4.94 -35.72 -26.66
N THR A 267 -5.04 -34.99 -25.56
CA THR A 267 -5.19 -33.51 -25.49
C THR A 267 -4.35 -32.98 -24.36
N GLU A 268 -3.73 -31.85 -24.57
CA GLU A 268 -2.90 -31.18 -23.53
C GLU A 268 -3.11 -29.68 -23.60
N ASN A 269 -3.30 -29.06 -22.42
CA ASN A 269 -3.40 -27.63 -22.27
C ASN A 269 -2.01 -27.06 -22.02
N LEU A 270 -1.58 -26.16 -22.86
CA LEU A 270 -0.27 -25.51 -22.78
C LEU A 270 -0.43 -24.02 -22.48
N LEU A 271 0.61 -23.42 -21.90
CA LEU A 271 0.75 -21.98 -21.72
C LEU A 271 1.98 -21.49 -22.45
N VAL A 272 1.82 -20.45 -23.25
CA VAL A 272 2.94 -19.65 -23.78
C VAL A 272 3.17 -18.49 -22.84
N GLN A 273 4.29 -18.51 -22.16
CA GLN A 273 4.69 -17.51 -21.17
C GLN A 273 5.81 -16.62 -21.70
N ALA A 274 5.76 -15.34 -21.40
CA ALA A 274 6.83 -14.39 -21.63
C ALA A 274 7.60 -14.11 -20.34
N LYS A 275 8.91 -13.91 -20.45
CA LYS A 275 9.78 -13.50 -19.33
C LYS A 275 10.66 -12.34 -19.75
N GLU A 276 10.74 -11.31 -18.93
CA GLU A 276 11.66 -10.20 -19.09
C GLU A 276 12.96 -10.47 -18.33
N GLY A 277 14.09 -10.55 -19.03
CA GLY A 277 15.36 -11.00 -18.49
C GLY A 277 15.86 -10.19 -17.29
N LEU A 278 15.75 -8.84 -17.35
CA LEU A 278 16.24 -7.95 -16.29
C LEU A 278 15.42 -8.02 -15.01
N TYR A 279 14.10 -8.23 -15.09
CA TYR A 279 13.22 -8.22 -13.93
C TYR A 279 12.86 -9.62 -13.45
N GLY A 280 13.22 -10.66 -14.17
CA GLY A 280 12.84 -12.04 -13.84
C GLY A 280 11.33 -12.28 -13.82
N SER A 281 10.55 -11.27 -14.21
CA SER A 281 9.09 -11.33 -14.24
C SER A 281 8.63 -12.28 -15.34
N THR A 282 7.74 -13.21 -14.99
CA THR A 282 7.14 -14.15 -15.95
C THR A 282 5.65 -13.86 -16.03
N SER A 283 5.10 -13.80 -17.25
CA SER A 283 3.66 -13.65 -17.46
C SER A 283 2.90 -14.90 -16.99
N VAL A 284 1.61 -14.75 -16.74
CA VAL A 284 0.72 -15.89 -16.45
C VAL A 284 0.73 -16.88 -17.60
N GLY A 285 0.71 -16.38 -18.82
CA GLY A 285 0.72 -17.16 -20.06
C GLY A 285 -0.61 -17.07 -20.81
N ILE A 286 -0.55 -17.30 -22.11
CA ILE A 286 -1.72 -17.43 -22.97
C ILE A 286 -1.98 -18.92 -23.22
N PRO A 287 -3.19 -19.42 -22.94
CA PRO A 287 -3.49 -20.85 -23.06
C PRO A 287 -3.75 -21.26 -24.50
N ILE A 288 -3.39 -22.50 -24.80
CA ILE A 288 -3.80 -23.23 -26.01
C ILE A 288 -3.97 -24.72 -25.71
N THR A 289 -5.00 -25.32 -26.27
CA THR A 289 -5.20 -26.77 -26.17
C THR A 289 -4.75 -27.42 -27.46
N LEU A 290 -3.81 -28.35 -27.38
CA LEU A 290 -3.38 -29.15 -28.54
C LEU A 290 -3.91 -30.56 -28.40
N GLY A 291 -4.30 -31.14 -29.52
CA GLY A 291 -4.67 -32.54 -29.62
C GLY A 291 -3.51 -33.39 -30.14
N GLN A 292 -3.58 -34.69 -29.92
CA GLN A 292 -2.68 -35.70 -30.50
C GLN A 292 -3.48 -36.85 -31.08
N THR A 293 -3.25 -37.16 -32.33
CA THR A 293 -3.79 -38.38 -32.94
C THR A 293 -2.98 -39.57 -32.44
N GLY A 294 -3.66 -40.63 -31.97
CA GLY A 294 -3.01 -41.85 -31.49
C GLY A 294 -2.39 -42.73 -32.58
N GLY A 295 -1.50 -43.62 -32.15
CA GLY A 295 -0.86 -44.65 -32.97
C GLY A 295 0.54 -44.30 -33.48
N PRO A 296 1.17 -45.17 -34.25
CA PRO A 296 2.55 -45.00 -34.70
C PRO A 296 2.77 -43.79 -35.62
N SER A 297 1.65 -43.20 -36.12
CA SER A 297 1.64 -41.97 -36.92
C SER A 297 1.12 -40.75 -36.15
N SER A 298 1.25 -40.74 -34.84
CA SER A 298 0.75 -39.63 -34.01
C SER A 298 1.20 -38.26 -34.53
N SER A 299 0.25 -37.35 -34.70
CA SER A 299 0.51 -35.96 -35.12
C SER A 299 -0.15 -34.98 -34.17
N VAL A 300 0.44 -33.80 -34.00
CA VAL A 300 -0.18 -32.71 -33.24
C VAL A 300 -1.30 -32.11 -34.06
N THR A 301 -2.44 -31.87 -33.43
CA THR A 301 -3.58 -31.17 -34.03
C THR A 301 -3.80 -29.84 -33.36
N CYS A 302 -3.98 -28.80 -34.15
CA CYS A 302 -4.42 -27.48 -33.69
C CYS A 302 -5.91 -27.47 -33.36
N PRO A 303 -6.38 -26.60 -32.46
CA PRO A 303 -7.78 -26.44 -32.11
C PRO A 303 -8.63 -25.96 -33.28
#